data_34d788686c8af7aa4d780529329767c4
#
_entry.id   34d788686c8af7aa4d780529329767c4
#
_cell.length_a   1.000
_cell.length_b   1.000
_cell.length_c   1.000
_cell.angle_alpha   90.00
_cell.angle_beta   90.00
_cell.angle_gamma   90.00
#
_symmetry.space_group_name_H-M   'P 1'
#
loop_
_entity.id
_entity.type
_entity.pdbx_description
1 polymer ?
#
loop_
_entity_poly.entity_id
_entity_poly.type
_entity_poly.pdbx_seq_one_letter_code
_entity_poly.pdbx_strand_id
1 'polypeptide(L)'
;MQEQKLIEVFSRIHSTRPFGADAEVVPFEGTNLLVSTDSFSEREDFLSALEPEAMGRVMAYGAIADIIACGAKPEFLVQAWNIDDSHDERFYERVAQGVQQVVSHYGAKVIGGDVGTAKEWCWTATVFASCKTPVCRVASQRIDFDLYTTGPLGAANAAVFLGHTIPEPQLRAPVPSSALFATDTSGGLFDALENFRRVNNGMWLELDAERAVSPEVARSLPPGVEKGWALVGGVGEYELLFAVPAGTPVADAEKIGRGGFAAEDACDFRIMYGGKVGRMVSPPPDYRAIPREGWLAETAAYWTSLWA
;
A
#
# COMPACT_ATOMS: atom_id res chain seq x y z
N MET A 1 8.84 17.91 -6.11
CA MET A 1 8.92 18.27 -4.66
C MET A 1 8.97 16.96 -3.90
N GLN A 2 9.81 16.81 -2.89
CA GLN A 2 9.89 15.54 -2.17
C GLN A 2 8.74 15.47 -1.15
N GLU A 3 7.80 14.57 -1.38
CA GLU A 3 6.63 14.33 -0.52
C GLU A 3 7.02 14.10 0.94
N GLN A 4 8.00 13.23 1.20
CA GLN A 4 8.48 12.93 2.54
C GLN A 4 8.90 14.17 3.32
N LYS A 5 9.57 15.15 2.67
CA LYS A 5 9.93 16.42 3.32
C LYS A 5 8.70 17.24 3.71
N LEU A 6 7.63 17.21 2.90
CA LEU A 6 6.39 17.89 3.26
C LEU A 6 5.69 17.20 4.43
N ILE A 7 5.63 15.88 4.42
CA ILE A 7 5.07 15.10 5.55
C ILE A 7 5.82 15.45 6.85
N GLU A 8 7.16 15.50 6.83
CA GLU A 8 7.96 15.91 7.99
C GLU A 8 7.67 17.35 8.44
N VAL A 9 7.52 18.30 7.50
CA VAL A 9 7.16 19.68 7.79
C VAL A 9 5.79 19.76 8.45
N PHE A 10 4.78 19.11 7.87
CA PHE A 10 3.42 19.10 8.40
C PHE A 10 3.34 18.41 9.75
N SER A 11 4.00 17.27 9.91
CA SER A 11 4.06 16.54 11.18
C SER A 11 4.68 17.38 12.29
N ARG A 12 5.74 18.13 11.99
CA ARG A 12 6.36 19.06 12.95
C ARG A 12 5.43 20.22 13.32
N ILE A 13 4.70 20.78 12.35
CA ILE A 13 3.76 21.89 12.57
C ILE A 13 2.57 21.41 13.42
N HIS A 14 2.05 20.23 13.10
CA HIS A 14 0.85 19.68 13.74
C HIS A 14 1.14 18.77 14.93
N SER A 15 2.43 18.56 15.26
CA SER A 15 2.87 17.67 16.36
C SER A 15 2.34 16.23 16.21
N THR A 16 2.25 15.74 14.95
CA THR A 16 1.86 14.37 14.65
C THR A 16 3.08 13.45 14.54
N ARG A 17 2.86 12.13 14.59
CA ARG A 17 3.90 11.11 14.42
C ARG A 17 3.61 10.34 13.12
N PRO A 18 4.23 10.71 12.00
CA PRO A 18 4.02 10.02 10.73
C PRO A 18 4.60 8.61 10.77
N PHE A 19 4.08 7.76 9.89
CA PHE A 19 4.57 6.41 9.60
C PHE A 19 4.38 5.35 10.69
N GLY A 20 3.74 5.65 11.82
CA GLY A 20 3.55 4.68 12.90
C GLY A 20 2.52 3.59 12.59
N ALA A 21 1.52 3.89 11.80
CA ALA A 21 0.47 2.98 11.31
C ALA A 21 0.02 3.47 9.92
N ASP A 22 -0.79 2.68 9.21
CA ASP A 22 -1.40 3.12 7.95
C ASP A 22 -2.49 4.16 8.23
N ALA A 23 -3.41 3.90 9.14
CA ALA A 23 -4.40 4.86 9.59
C ALA A 23 -3.94 5.59 10.87
N GLU A 24 -4.40 6.82 11.07
CA GLU A 24 -4.23 7.52 12.34
C GLU A 24 -5.05 6.83 13.44
N VAL A 25 -4.40 6.60 14.59
CA VAL A 25 -4.99 5.92 15.74
C VAL A 25 -5.22 6.91 16.86
N VAL A 26 -6.47 7.24 17.13
CA VAL A 26 -6.87 8.23 18.14
C VAL A 26 -7.63 7.56 19.27
N PRO A 27 -7.14 7.61 20.53
CA PRO A 27 -7.92 7.11 21.68
C PRO A 27 -9.27 7.83 21.79
N PHE A 28 -10.36 7.06 21.83
CA PHE A 28 -11.71 7.62 21.86
C PHE A 28 -12.68 6.72 22.65
N GLU A 29 -13.28 7.23 23.72
CA GLU A 29 -14.35 6.56 24.53
C GLU A 29 -14.09 5.10 24.86
N GLY A 30 -12.87 4.74 25.27
CA GLY A 30 -12.51 3.37 25.70
C GLY A 30 -12.21 2.39 24.54
N THR A 31 -12.12 2.91 23.33
CA THR A 31 -11.64 2.23 22.12
C THR A 31 -10.59 3.13 21.42
N ASN A 32 -10.22 2.79 20.19
CA ASN A 32 -9.49 3.70 19.31
C ASN A 32 -10.36 3.98 18.08
N LEU A 33 -10.43 5.25 17.71
CA LEU A 33 -10.92 5.69 16.41
C LEU A 33 -9.75 5.61 15.43
N LEU A 34 -9.95 4.91 14.32
CA LEU A 34 -9.03 4.88 13.20
C LEU A 34 -9.55 5.81 12.13
N VAL A 35 -8.64 6.61 11.56
CA VAL A 35 -8.98 7.57 10.50
C VAL A 35 -7.89 7.51 9.43
N SER A 36 -8.27 7.27 8.19
CA SER A 36 -7.39 7.41 7.03
C SER A 36 -7.99 8.38 6.04
N THR A 37 -7.15 9.14 5.33
CA THR A 37 -7.58 10.05 4.28
C THR A 37 -6.69 9.91 3.07
N ASP A 38 -7.29 9.56 1.93
CA ASP A 38 -6.61 9.43 0.64
C ASP A 38 -7.26 10.31 -0.42
N SER A 39 -6.42 10.74 -1.35
CA SER A 39 -6.83 11.51 -2.54
C SER A 39 -6.37 10.80 -3.80
N PHE A 40 -7.24 10.76 -4.80
CA PHE A 40 -6.99 10.12 -6.08
C PHE A 40 -7.32 11.07 -7.22
N SER A 41 -6.50 11.04 -8.26
CA SER A 41 -6.72 11.73 -9.52
C SER A 41 -6.48 10.78 -10.70
N GLU A 42 -7.02 11.11 -11.86
CA GLU A 42 -6.96 10.23 -13.01
C GLU A 42 -5.54 9.95 -13.49
N ARG A 43 -4.70 10.99 -13.45
CA ARG A 43 -3.33 10.91 -14.01
C ARG A 43 -2.33 10.36 -13.00
N GLU A 44 -2.40 10.79 -11.75
CA GLU A 44 -1.43 10.39 -10.73
C GLU A 44 -1.57 8.91 -10.42
N ASP A 45 -2.81 8.43 -10.35
CA ASP A 45 -3.13 7.07 -9.91
C ASP A 45 -3.35 6.09 -11.06
N PHE A 46 -2.96 6.46 -12.29
CA PHE A 46 -3.05 5.60 -13.48
C PHE A 46 -4.47 5.10 -13.81
N LEU A 47 -5.48 5.88 -13.48
CA LEU A 47 -6.89 5.50 -13.64
C LEU A 47 -7.41 5.67 -15.06
N SER A 48 -6.79 6.52 -15.90
CA SER A 48 -7.29 6.94 -17.21
C SER A 48 -7.60 5.82 -18.21
N ALA A 49 -7.03 4.63 -18.01
CA ALA A 49 -7.29 3.46 -18.85
C ALA A 49 -8.41 2.56 -18.31
N LEU A 50 -8.98 2.88 -17.16
CA LEU A 50 -10.04 2.13 -16.51
C LEU A 50 -11.43 2.64 -16.95
N GLU A 51 -12.43 1.76 -16.92
CA GLU A 51 -13.82 2.18 -16.97
C GLU A 51 -14.21 2.93 -15.70
N PRO A 52 -15.14 3.89 -15.74
CA PRO A 52 -15.45 4.74 -14.59
C PRO A 52 -15.82 3.98 -13.31
N GLU A 53 -16.60 2.90 -13.40
CA GLU A 53 -16.92 2.06 -12.23
C GLU A 53 -15.67 1.37 -11.66
N ALA A 54 -14.72 0.96 -12.51
CA ALA A 54 -13.46 0.37 -12.08
C ALA A 54 -12.59 1.42 -11.38
N MET A 55 -12.53 2.67 -11.89
CA MET A 55 -11.88 3.79 -11.18
C MET A 55 -12.44 3.93 -9.76
N GLY A 56 -13.77 3.97 -9.64
CA GLY A 56 -14.44 4.08 -8.35
C GLY A 56 -14.09 2.94 -7.40
N ARG A 57 -13.98 1.71 -7.90
CA ARG A 57 -13.57 0.55 -7.08
C ARG A 57 -12.13 0.65 -6.62
N VAL A 58 -11.20 1.03 -7.51
CA VAL A 58 -9.77 1.22 -7.16
C VAL A 58 -9.62 2.27 -6.08
N MET A 59 -10.19 3.45 -6.27
CA MET A 59 -10.11 4.57 -5.32
C MET A 59 -10.72 4.22 -3.96
N ALA A 60 -11.91 3.63 -3.95
CA ALA A 60 -12.58 3.30 -2.69
C ALA A 60 -11.83 2.21 -1.92
N TYR A 61 -11.28 1.22 -2.62
CA TYR A 61 -10.48 0.20 -1.96
C TYR A 61 -9.16 0.77 -1.46
N GLY A 62 -8.46 1.61 -2.23
CA GLY A 62 -7.25 2.28 -1.78
C GLY A 62 -7.47 3.02 -0.47
N ALA A 63 -8.50 3.87 -0.40
CA ALA A 63 -8.84 4.60 0.83
C ALA A 63 -9.21 3.69 2.02
N ILE A 64 -9.75 2.48 1.76
CA ILE A 64 -10.11 1.49 2.79
C ILE A 64 -8.92 0.64 3.21
N ALA A 65 -7.92 0.44 2.33
CA ALA A 65 -6.79 -0.45 2.54
C ALA A 65 -6.04 -0.16 3.85
N ASP A 66 -5.82 1.10 4.18
CA ASP A 66 -5.19 1.53 5.43
C ASP A 66 -5.94 1.06 6.67
N ILE A 67 -7.25 1.13 6.64
CA ILE A 67 -8.10 0.71 7.75
C ILE A 67 -8.03 -0.81 7.95
N ILE A 68 -8.10 -1.58 6.86
CA ILE A 68 -8.02 -3.05 6.94
C ILE A 68 -6.60 -3.53 7.25
N ALA A 69 -5.56 -2.79 6.84
CA ALA A 69 -4.19 -3.03 7.28
C ALA A 69 -4.02 -2.83 8.79
N CYS A 70 -4.78 -1.91 9.39
CA CYS A 70 -4.83 -1.76 10.84
C CYS A 70 -5.70 -2.81 11.56
N GLY A 71 -6.20 -3.84 10.88
CA GLY A 71 -7.01 -4.92 11.45
C GLY A 71 -8.44 -4.51 11.78
N ALA A 72 -8.91 -3.37 11.27
CA ALA A 72 -10.25 -2.86 11.52
C ALA A 72 -11.16 -3.01 10.30
N LYS A 73 -12.46 -3.04 10.55
CA LYS A 73 -13.47 -3.02 9.51
C LYS A 73 -13.96 -1.59 9.31
N PRO A 74 -13.96 -1.04 8.08
CA PRO A 74 -14.44 0.32 7.84
C PRO A 74 -15.92 0.43 8.21
N GLU A 75 -16.31 1.54 8.84
CA GLU A 75 -17.68 1.80 9.30
C GLU A 75 -18.31 2.94 8.51
N PHE A 76 -17.59 4.05 8.35
CA PHE A 76 -18.07 5.25 7.68
C PHE A 76 -17.03 5.80 6.71
N LEU A 77 -17.54 6.48 5.69
CA LEU A 77 -16.74 7.23 4.73
C LEU A 77 -17.39 8.59 4.48
N VAL A 78 -16.61 9.66 4.53
CA VAL A 78 -16.94 10.96 3.97
C VAL A 78 -16.05 11.24 2.77
N GLN A 79 -16.54 11.96 1.78
CA GLN A 79 -15.81 12.18 0.53
C GLN A 79 -15.89 13.62 0.08
N ALA A 80 -14.89 14.06 -0.66
CA ALA A 80 -14.90 15.33 -1.39
C ALA A 80 -14.60 15.07 -2.86
N TRP A 81 -15.38 15.69 -3.73
CA TRP A 81 -15.21 15.68 -5.16
C TRP A 81 -14.79 17.06 -5.64
N ASN A 82 -13.69 17.16 -6.34
CA ASN A 82 -13.37 18.31 -7.15
C ASN A 82 -13.58 17.90 -8.60
N ILE A 83 -14.67 18.34 -9.21
CA ILE A 83 -15.05 18.00 -10.58
C ILE A 83 -14.41 18.97 -11.57
N ASP A 84 -14.25 18.54 -12.81
CA ASP A 84 -13.76 19.35 -13.92
C ASP A 84 -14.69 19.30 -15.15
N ASP A 85 -14.35 20.02 -16.19
CA ASP A 85 -15.15 20.10 -17.43
C ASP A 85 -14.81 19.00 -18.44
N SER A 86 -13.89 18.08 -18.11
CA SER A 86 -13.45 17.01 -19.04
C SER A 86 -14.42 15.84 -19.10
N HIS A 87 -15.28 15.68 -18.09
CA HIS A 87 -16.24 14.61 -17.96
C HIS A 87 -17.65 15.12 -17.71
N ASP A 88 -18.65 14.35 -18.16
CA ASP A 88 -20.07 14.62 -17.95
C ASP A 88 -20.60 14.04 -16.61
N GLU A 89 -21.83 14.37 -16.27
CA GLU A 89 -22.50 13.87 -15.07
C GLU A 89 -22.55 12.33 -15.01
N ARG A 90 -22.71 11.68 -16.15
CA ARG A 90 -22.78 10.22 -16.25
C ARG A 90 -21.45 9.54 -15.89
N PHE A 91 -20.31 10.17 -16.20
CA PHE A 91 -19.01 9.69 -15.79
C PHE A 91 -18.92 9.65 -14.25
N TYR A 92 -19.24 10.77 -13.59
CA TYR A 92 -19.18 10.86 -12.11
C TYR A 92 -20.18 9.92 -11.43
N GLU A 93 -21.38 9.76 -12.01
CA GLU A 93 -22.36 8.78 -11.52
C GLU A 93 -21.77 7.34 -11.54
N ARG A 94 -21.15 6.93 -12.64
CA ARG A 94 -20.54 5.60 -12.79
C ARG A 94 -19.38 5.41 -11.82
N VAL A 95 -18.51 6.41 -11.65
CA VAL A 95 -17.43 6.36 -10.66
C VAL A 95 -18.00 6.19 -9.25
N ALA A 96 -19.01 6.97 -8.89
CA ALA A 96 -19.67 6.88 -7.59
C ALA A 96 -20.35 5.52 -7.37
N GLN A 97 -20.90 4.88 -8.41
CA GLN A 97 -21.41 3.51 -8.35
C GLN A 97 -20.30 2.50 -8.01
N GLY A 98 -19.11 2.65 -8.60
CA GLY A 98 -17.93 1.86 -8.28
C GLY A 98 -17.51 2.01 -6.81
N VAL A 99 -17.46 3.25 -6.31
CA VAL A 99 -17.22 3.55 -4.88
C VAL A 99 -18.23 2.83 -4.00
N GLN A 100 -19.53 2.95 -4.33
CA GLN A 100 -20.60 2.34 -3.53
C GLN A 100 -20.52 0.81 -3.50
N GLN A 101 -20.06 0.16 -4.58
CA GLN A 101 -19.87 -1.30 -4.61
C GLN A 101 -18.87 -1.75 -3.54
N VAL A 102 -17.72 -1.09 -3.43
CA VAL A 102 -16.68 -1.41 -2.44
C VAL A 102 -17.15 -1.10 -1.03
N VAL A 103 -17.72 0.09 -0.81
CA VAL A 103 -18.25 0.51 0.50
C VAL A 103 -19.30 -0.50 1.00
N SER A 104 -20.21 -0.94 0.10
CA SER A 104 -21.24 -1.95 0.44
C SER A 104 -20.65 -3.32 0.76
N HIS A 105 -19.57 -3.74 0.04
CA HIS A 105 -18.91 -5.01 0.32
C HIS A 105 -18.43 -5.10 1.77
N TYR A 106 -17.90 -4.00 2.31
CA TYR A 106 -17.46 -3.94 3.71
C TYR A 106 -18.59 -3.65 4.69
N GLY A 107 -19.80 -3.36 4.22
CA GLY A 107 -20.93 -2.95 5.04
C GLY A 107 -20.76 -1.57 5.67
N ALA A 108 -19.84 -0.77 5.13
CA ALA A 108 -19.64 0.63 5.50
C ALA A 108 -20.72 1.54 4.88
N LYS A 109 -20.72 2.82 5.25
CA LYS A 109 -21.69 3.80 4.75
C LYS A 109 -20.99 5.09 4.34
N VAL A 110 -21.32 5.59 3.15
CA VAL A 110 -21.03 7.00 2.81
C VAL A 110 -22.02 7.87 3.58
N ILE A 111 -21.52 8.75 4.43
CA ILE A 111 -22.36 9.58 5.32
C ILE A 111 -22.41 11.04 4.92
N GLY A 112 -21.76 11.42 3.82
CA GLY A 112 -21.79 12.77 3.27
C GLY A 112 -20.48 13.15 2.62
N GLY A 113 -20.33 14.44 2.36
CA GLY A 113 -19.14 15.00 1.74
C GLY A 113 -19.39 16.39 1.16
N ASP A 114 -18.49 16.78 0.24
CA ASP A 114 -18.53 18.08 -0.44
C ASP A 114 -18.30 17.91 -1.95
N VAL A 115 -18.71 18.89 -2.74
CA VAL A 115 -18.45 18.96 -4.19
C VAL A 115 -17.96 20.35 -4.55
N GLY A 116 -16.73 20.41 -5.05
CA GLY A 116 -16.10 21.61 -5.58
C GLY A 116 -15.72 21.46 -7.05
N THR A 117 -14.97 22.40 -7.58
CA THR A 117 -14.46 22.40 -8.96
C THR A 117 -12.94 22.58 -8.98
N ALA A 118 -12.26 21.92 -9.93
CA ALA A 118 -10.82 22.04 -10.15
C ALA A 118 -10.48 21.97 -11.65
N LYS A 119 -9.21 22.14 -12.02
CA LYS A 119 -8.74 21.98 -13.40
C LYS A 119 -8.61 20.52 -13.84
N GLU A 120 -8.41 19.65 -12.88
CA GLU A 120 -8.36 18.19 -13.03
C GLU A 120 -9.21 17.63 -11.90
N TRP A 121 -10.06 16.66 -12.20
CA TRP A 121 -10.90 16.08 -11.15
C TRP A 121 -10.06 15.29 -10.13
N CYS A 122 -10.53 15.35 -8.91
CA CYS A 122 -9.90 14.64 -7.80
C CYS A 122 -10.99 14.17 -6.84
N TRP A 123 -10.86 12.96 -6.36
CA TRP A 123 -11.70 12.42 -5.31
C TRP A 123 -10.86 12.20 -4.05
N THR A 124 -11.35 12.69 -2.93
CA THR A 124 -10.72 12.51 -1.62
C THR A 124 -11.72 11.83 -0.70
N ALA A 125 -11.28 10.81 0.02
CA ALA A 125 -12.10 10.16 1.02
C ALA A 125 -11.40 10.11 2.38
N THR A 126 -12.20 10.27 3.43
CA THR A 126 -11.79 9.96 4.80
C THR A 126 -12.62 8.79 5.29
N VAL A 127 -11.93 7.72 5.68
CA VAL A 127 -12.53 6.48 6.18
C VAL A 127 -12.36 6.41 7.69
N PHE A 128 -13.42 5.97 8.38
CA PHE A 128 -13.47 5.84 9.82
C PHE A 128 -13.77 4.39 10.22
N ALA A 129 -13.11 3.94 11.29
CA ALA A 129 -13.39 2.68 11.95
C ALA A 129 -13.14 2.77 13.44
N SER A 130 -13.66 1.83 14.21
CA SER A 130 -13.32 1.65 15.61
C SER A 130 -12.59 0.32 15.82
N CYS A 131 -11.54 0.33 16.66
CA CYS A 131 -10.78 -0.88 16.98
C CYS A 131 -10.18 -0.79 18.38
N LYS A 132 -10.35 -1.83 19.20
CA LYS A 132 -9.75 -1.86 20.55
C LYS A 132 -8.24 -2.02 20.51
N THR A 133 -7.73 -2.84 19.59
CA THR A 133 -6.32 -3.21 19.47
C THR A 133 -5.90 -3.12 18.01
N PRO A 134 -5.67 -1.90 17.49
CA PRO A 134 -5.25 -1.72 16.11
C PRO A 134 -3.86 -2.32 15.88
N VAL A 135 -3.67 -2.89 14.71
CA VAL A 135 -2.35 -3.29 14.21
C VAL A 135 -1.68 -2.05 13.63
N CYS A 136 -0.43 -1.82 13.98
CA CYS A 136 0.35 -0.69 13.50
C CYS A 136 1.53 -1.18 12.66
N ARG A 137 2.24 -0.29 11.99
CA ARG A 137 3.54 -0.59 11.35
C ARG A 137 4.62 -0.86 12.40
N VAL A 138 4.50 -0.26 13.58
CA VAL A 138 5.37 -0.55 14.72
C VAL A 138 5.00 -1.90 15.32
N ALA A 139 5.97 -2.79 15.43
CA ALA A 139 5.76 -4.11 15.99
C ALA A 139 5.27 -4.06 17.44
N SER A 140 4.14 -4.73 17.71
CA SER A 140 3.57 -4.83 19.06
C SER A 140 4.42 -5.70 20.01
N GLN A 141 5.21 -6.61 19.45
CA GLN A 141 6.16 -7.46 20.16
C GLN A 141 7.43 -7.66 19.32
N ARG A 142 8.58 -7.70 19.98
CA ARG A 142 9.89 -7.92 19.35
C ARG A 142 10.30 -9.39 19.45
N ILE A 143 9.64 -10.25 18.67
CA ILE A 143 9.83 -11.70 18.63
C ILE A 143 10.07 -12.15 17.20
N ASP A 144 10.45 -13.42 16.99
CA ASP A 144 10.53 -14.03 15.67
C ASP A 144 9.15 -14.10 15.03
N PHE A 145 9.08 -13.81 13.73
CA PHE A 145 7.84 -13.72 12.98
C PHE A 145 7.93 -14.36 11.59
N ASP A 146 6.78 -14.73 11.07
CA ASP A 146 6.56 -15.07 9.66
C ASP A 146 5.86 -13.90 8.98
N LEU A 147 6.36 -13.51 7.78
CA LEU A 147 5.82 -12.42 6.97
C LEU A 147 4.92 -12.98 5.87
N TYR A 148 3.72 -12.42 5.76
CA TYR A 148 2.68 -12.84 4.82
C TYR A 148 2.22 -11.69 3.94
N THR A 149 1.76 -12.02 2.72
CA THR A 149 0.97 -11.14 1.85
C THR A 149 -0.36 -11.78 1.54
N THR A 150 -1.43 -10.98 1.42
CA THR A 150 -2.77 -11.47 1.07
C THR A 150 -2.91 -11.88 -0.39
N GLY A 151 -2.00 -11.44 -1.25
CA GLY A 151 -1.97 -11.83 -2.65
C GLY A 151 -0.62 -11.61 -3.31
N PRO A 152 -0.48 -12.05 -4.57
CA PRO A 152 0.75 -11.90 -5.33
C PRO A 152 0.96 -10.46 -5.76
N LEU A 153 2.21 -10.00 -5.82
CA LEU A 153 2.60 -8.61 -6.03
C LEU A 153 3.31 -8.38 -7.38
N GLY A 154 3.39 -7.13 -7.79
CA GLY A 154 4.14 -6.65 -8.94
C GLY A 154 3.34 -6.52 -10.24
N ALA A 155 2.07 -6.93 -10.27
CA ALA A 155 1.25 -6.84 -11.49
C ALA A 155 0.93 -5.37 -11.83
N ALA A 156 0.66 -4.52 -10.85
CA ALA A 156 0.39 -3.10 -11.07
C ALA A 156 1.63 -2.37 -11.63
N ASN A 157 2.81 -2.59 -11.05
CA ASN A 157 4.05 -2.04 -11.56
C ASN A 157 4.38 -2.55 -12.96
N ALA A 158 4.22 -3.85 -13.21
CA ALA A 158 4.44 -4.41 -14.55
C ALA A 158 3.49 -3.78 -15.58
N ALA A 159 2.23 -3.55 -15.24
CA ALA A 159 1.26 -2.88 -16.10
C ALA A 159 1.73 -1.46 -16.44
N VAL A 160 2.15 -0.68 -15.43
CA VAL A 160 2.66 0.70 -15.65
C VAL A 160 3.91 0.70 -16.54
N PHE A 161 4.88 -0.19 -16.30
CA PHE A 161 6.10 -0.29 -17.11
C PHE A 161 5.83 -0.68 -18.57
N LEU A 162 4.79 -1.46 -18.80
CA LEU A 162 4.40 -1.91 -20.15
C LEU A 162 3.39 -0.98 -20.83
N GLY A 163 2.92 0.06 -20.17
CA GLY A 163 1.87 0.95 -20.66
C GLY A 163 0.50 0.25 -20.76
N HIS A 164 0.27 -0.74 -19.90
CA HIS A 164 -1.01 -1.45 -19.80
C HIS A 164 -1.89 -0.84 -18.71
N THR A 165 -3.17 -1.18 -18.74
CA THR A 165 -4.11 -0.85 -17.66
C THR A 165 -3.72 -1.57 -16.37
N ILE A 166 -3.69 -0.84 -15.25
CA ILE A 166 -3.44 -1.44 -13.93
C ILE A 166 -4.57 -2.42 -13.59
N PRO A 167 -4.26 -3.54 -12.91
CA PRO A 167 -5.29 -4.46 -12.44
C PRO A 167 -6.14 -3.83 -11.35
N GLU A 168 -7.42 -4.17 -11.30
CA GLU A 168 -8.25 -3.81 -10.16
C GLU A 168 -7.79 -4.60 -8.92
N PRO A 169 -7.70 -3.95 -7.74
CA PRO A 169 -7.31 -4.64 -6.51
C PRO A 169 -8.37 -5.66 -6.09
N GLN A 170 -7.92 -6.72 -5.44
CA GLN A 170 -8.82 -7.69 -4.83
C GLN A 170 -9.24 -7.21 -3.44
N LEU A 171 -10.54 -7.23 -3.14
CA LEU A 171 -11.06 -6.84 -1.84
C LEU A 171 -10.63 -7.85 -0.77
N ARG A 172 -9.86 -7.42 0.23
CA ARG A 172 -9.30 -8.26 1.29
C ARG A 172 -10.02 -8.06 2.61
N ALA A 173 -10.03 -9.10 3.43
CA ALA A 173 -10.45 -8.97 4.83
C ALA A 173 -9.38 -8.20 5.63
N PRO A 174 -9.75 -7.57 6.75
CA PRO A 174 -8.77 -6.99 7.67
C PRO A 174 -7.70 -7.99 8.10
N VAL A 175 -6.47 -7.52 8.33
CA VAL A 175 -5.40 -8.37 8.85
C VAL A 175 -5.82 -9.05 10.16
N PRO A 176 -5.32 -10.27 10.45
CA PRO A 176 -5.75 -11.01 11.64
C PRO A 176 -5.28 -10.30 12.93
N SER A 177 -6.07 -10.44 13.99
CA SER A 177 -5.74 -9.87 15.31
C SER A 177 -4.44 -10.43 15.92
N SER A 178 -3.91 -11.52 15.38
CA SER A 178 -2.60 -12.08 15.74
C SER A 178 -1.43 -11.37 15.05
N ALA A 179 -1.70 -10.43 14.14
CA ALA A 179 -0.65 -9.68 13.47
C ALA A 179 0.14 -8.82 14.47
N LEU A 180 1.46 -8.91 14.37
CA LEU A 180 2.42 -8.13 15.19
C LEU A 180 2.58 -6.72 14.64
N PHE A 181 2.56 -6.60 13.32
CA PHE A 181 2.60 -5.36 12.55
C PHE A 181 2.07 -5.61 11.15
N ALA A 182 1.61 -4.55 10.50
CA ALA A 182 1.07 -4.63 9.14
C ALA A 182 1.17 -3.29 8.42
N THR A 183 1.04 -3.33 7.10
CA THR A 183 0.84 -2.20 6.19
C THR A 183 0.16 -2.69 4.92
N ASP A 184 -0.39 -1.80 4.13
CA ASP A 184 -0.77 -2.11 2.76
C ASP A 184 0.44 -2.02 1.80
N THR A 185 0.24 -2.36 0.54
CA THR A 185 1.27 -2.30 -0.50
C THR A 185 0.94 -1.26 -1.58
N SER A 186 0.26 -0.17 -1.25
CA SER A 186 -0.10 0.90 -2.19
C SER A 186 1.10 1.47 -2.95
N GLY A 187 2.23 1.64 -2.28
CA GLY A 187 3.51 2.04 -2.87
C GLY A 187 4.36 0.88 -3.41
N GLY A 188 3.83 -0.35 -3.45
CA GLY A 188 4.57 -1.56 -3.79
C GLY A 188 5.30 -2.20 -2.61
N LEU A 189 5.85 -3.42 -2.84
CA LEU A 189 6.45 -4.22 -1.76
C LEU A 189 7.64 -3.54 -1.09
N PHE A 190 8.56 -2.97 -1.87
CA PHE A 190 9.78 -2.37 -1.30
C PHE A 190 9.49 -1.08 -0.52
N ASP A 191 8.45 -0.33 -0.88
CA ASP A 191 7.99 0.81 -0.07
C ASP A 191 7.39 0.33 1.26
N ALA A 192 6.57 -0.71 1.23
CA ALA A 192 6.02 -1.32 2.44
C ALA A 192 7.11 -1.85 3.37
N LEU A 193 8.17 -2.47 2.84
CA LEU A 193 9.33 -2.90 3.62
C LEU A 193 10.11 -1.74 4.21
N GLU A 194 10.26 -0.63 3.46
CA GLU A 194 10.90 0.58 3.95
C GLU A 194 10.11 1.21 5.11
N ASN A 195 8.78 1.19 5.03
CA ASN A 195 7.91 1.64 6.10
C ASN A 195 8.14 0.83 7.40
N PHE A 196 8.29 -0.49 7.32
CA PHE A 196 8.66 -1.30 8.48
C PHE A 196 10.07 -0.99 8.99
N ARG A 197 11.04 -0.81 8.09
CA ARG A 197 12.43 -0.51 8.45
C ARG A 197 12.58 0.80 9.21
N ARG A 198 11.78 1.81 8.86
CA ARG A 198 11.81 3.15 9.51
C ARG A 198 11.36 3.14 10.96
N VAL A 199 10.42 2.27 11.31
CA VAL A 199 9.77 2.32 12.63
C VAL A 199 10.15 1.15 13.54
N ASN A 200 10.94 0.18 13.05
CA ASN A 200 11.30 -1.03 13.78
C ASN A 200 12.83 -1.22 13.84
N ASN A 201 13.52 -0.44 14.64
CA ASN A 201 14.96 -0.57 14.84
C ASN A 201 15.36 -2.01 15.20
N GLY A 202 16.49 -2.49 14.66
CA GLY A 202 17.02 -3.83 14.91
C GLY A 202 16.22 -4.97 14.28
N MET A 203 15.23 -4.66 13.42
CA MET A 203 14.51 -5.68 12.68
C MET A 203 15.43 -6.32 11.64
N TRP A 204 15.46 -7.66 11.61
CA TRP A 204 16.02 -8.41 10.50
C TRP A 204 14.89 -9.13 9.75
N LEU A 205 15.04 -9.28 8.43
CA LEU A 205 14.06 -9.90 7.55
C LEU A 205 14.76 -10.71 6.45
N GLU A 206 14.28 -11.90 6.17
CA GLU A 206 14.61 -12.71 4.99
C GLU A 206 13.33 -12.80 4.13
N LEU A 207 13.34 -12.13 2.98
CA LEU A 207 12.24 -12.12 2.01
C LEU A 207 12.52 -13.09 0.87
N ASP A 208 11.57 -13.95 0.54
CA ASP A 208 11.54 -14.75 -0.68
C ASP A 208 10.81 -13.96 -1.78
N ALA A 209 11.57 -13.21 -2.57
CA ALA A 209 11.02 -12.37 -3.62
C ALA A 209 10.42 -13.20 -4.79
N GLU A 210 10.83 -14.45 -4.97
CA GLU A 210 10.23 -15.31 -6.00
C GLU A 210 8.81 -15.74 -5.64
N ARG A 211 8.54 -15.94 -4.36
CA ARG A 211 7.19 -16.22 -3.85
C ARG A 211 6.29 -14.99 -3.87
N ALA A 212 6.86 -13.82 -3.57
CA ALA A 212 6.09 -12.58 -3.53
C ALA A 212 5.56 -12.15 -4.90
N VAL A 213 6.32 -12.43 -5.98
CA VAL A 213 5.98 -11.91 -7.31
C VAL A 213 4.90 -12.73 -8.00
N SER A 214 3.90 -12.03 -8.57
CA SER A 214 2.81 -12.64 -9.33
C SER A 214 3.32 -13.53 -10.47
N PRO A 215 2.81 -14.76 -10.63
CA PRO A 215 3.09 -15.59 -11.80
C PRO A 215 2.71 -14.93 -13.13
N GLU A 216 1.75 -14.01 -13.12
CA GLU A 216 1.31 -13.27 -14.32
C GLU A 216 2.38 -12.28 -14.78
N VAL A 217 3.10 -11.66 -13.87
CA VAL A 217 4.23 -10.77 -14.17
C VAL A 217 5.27 -11.48 -15.03
N ALA A 218 5.62 -12.72 -14.68
CA ALA A 218 6.60 -13.49 -15.44
C ALA A 218 6.18 -13.79 -16.89
N ARG A 219 4.86 -13.79 -17.18
CA ARG A 219 4.30 -14.03 -18.52
C ARG A 219 4.15 -12.76 -19.34
N SER A 220 4.04 -11.60 -18.70
CA SER A 220 3.82 -10.31 -19.37
C SER A 220 5.11 -9.53 -19.65
N LEU A 221 6.18 -9.76 -18.90
CA LEU A 221 7.44 -9.04 -19.07
C LEU A 221 8.19 -9.49 -20.34
N PRO A 222 8.88 -8.57 -21.04
CA PRO A 222 9.72 -8.90 -22.17
C PRO A 222 10.84 -9.88 -21.79
N PRO A 223 11.33 -10.70 -22.75
CA PRO A 223 12.50 -11.56 -22.51
C PRO A 223 13.71 -10.77 -22.00
N GLY A 224 14.36 -11.27 -20.95
CA GLY A 224 15.52 -10.62 -20.34
C GLY A 224 15.22 -9.63 -19.24
N VAL A 225 13.94 -9.30 -18.99
CA VAL A 225 13.53 -8.51 -17.82
C VAL A 225 13.28 -9.45 -16.64
N GLU A 226 13.98 -9.24 -15.54
CA GLU A 226 13.78 -10.02 -14.33
C GLU A 226 12.45 -9.65 -13.67
N LYS A 227 11.60 -10.64 -13.39
CA LYS A 227 10.27 -10.41 -12.77
C LYS A 227 10.33 -9.67 -11.43
N GLY A 228 11.43 -9.78 -10.70
CA GLY A 228 11.63 -9.08 -9.42
C GLY A 228 11.62 -7.54 -9.53
N TRP A 229 11.90 -6.98 -10.71
CA TRP A 229 11.79 -5.53 -10.91
C TRP A 229 10.39 -5.01 -10.61
N ALA A 230 9.37 -5.79 -10.92
CA ALA A 230 8.00 -5.42 -10.66
C ALA A 230 7.66 -5.23 -9.18
N LEU A 231 8.46 -5.78 -8.27
CA LEU A 231 8.29 -5.60 -6.83
C LEU A 231 8.80 -4.23 -6.32
N VAL A 232 9.68 -3.56 -7.10
CA VAL A 232 10.37 -2.33 -6.69
C VAL A 232 9.60 -1.06 -7.06
N GLY A 233 8.67 -1.14 -7.97
CA GLY A 233 7.92 0.02 -8.47
C GLY A 233 7.10 0.75 -7.40
N GLY A 234 6.65 1.96 -7.76
CA GLY A 234 5.90 2.86 -6.87
C GLY A 234 4.37 2.74 -6.99
N VAL A 235 3.87 1.67 -7.62
CA VAL A 235 2.44 1.37 -7.74
C VAL A 235 2.19 -0.04 -7.23
N GLY A 236 1.28 -0.18 -6.27
CA GLY A 236 0.98 -1.46 -5.65
C GLY A 236 -0.43 -1.94 -5.92
N GLU A 237 -0.69 -3.16 -5.50
CA GLU A 237 -1.96 -3.85 -5.63
C GLU A 237 -2.91 -3.62 -4.46
N TYR A 238 -2.51 -2.82 -3.46
CA TYR A 238 -3.20 -2.68 -2.18
C TYR A 238 -3.41 -4.02 -1.46
N GLU A 239 -2.50 -4.99 -1.69
CA GLU A 239 -2.43 -6.19 -0.88
C GLU A 239 -1.93 -5.86 0.52
N LEU A 240 -2.31 -6.68 1.51
CA LEU A 240 -1.87 -6.46 2.88
C LEU A 240 -0.59 -7.24 3.15
N LEU A 241 0.41 -6.55 3.67
CA LEU A 241 1.67 -7.11 4.14
C LEU A 241 1.66 -7.12 5.67
N PHE A 242 1.77 -8.30 6.30
CA PHE A 242 1.68 -8.39 7.74
C PHE A 242 2.54 -9.53 8.32
N ALA A 243 2.95 -9.38 9.55
CA ALA A 243 3.71 -10.38 10.28
C ALA A 243 2.91 -10.97 11.43
N VAL A 244 3.05 -12.27 11.64
CA VAL A 244 2.50 -12.99 12.81
C VAL A 244 3.62 -13.70 13.56
N PRO A 245 3.45 -14.08 14.84
CA PRO A 245 4.44 -14.90 15.56
C PRO A 245 4.85 -16.13 14.74
N ALA A 246 6.15 -16.44 14.70
CA ALA A 246 6.69 -17.53 13.90
C ALA A 246 5.94 -18.86 14.17
N GLY A 247 5.59 -19.56 13.09
CA GLY A 247 4.83 -20.80 13.16
C GLY A 247 3.34 -20.65 13.35
N THR A 248 2.80 -19.42 13.39
CA THR A 248 1.34 -19.19 13.43
C THR A 248 0.74 -19.47 12.06
N PRO A 249 -0.24 -20.41 11.95
CA PRO A 249 -0.88 -20.65 10.66
C PRO A 249 -1.77 -19.47 10.27
N VAL A 250 -1.71 -19.09 9.01
CA VAL A 250 -2.55 -18.04 8.41
C VAL A 250 -3.28 -18.64 7.21
N ALA A 251 -4.59 -18.47 7.17
CA ALA A 251 -5.40 -18.81 5.99
C ALA A 251 -5.44 -17.63 5.01
N ASP A 252 -5.68 -17.93 3.74
CA ASP A 252 -5.90 -16.96 2.66
C ASP A 252 -4.78 -15.88 2.48
N ALA A 253 -3.55 -16.26 2.88
CA ALA A 253 -2.36 -15.43 2.68
C ALA A 253 -1.13 -16.32 2.41
N GLU A 254 -0.17 -15.78 1.67
CA GLU A 254 1.06 -16.48 1.34
C GLU A 254 2.22 -16.01 2.22
N LYS A 255 2.94 -16.97 2.82
CA LYS A 255 4.17 -16.68 3.54
C LYS A 255 5.28 -16.36 2.54
N ILE A 256 5.76 -15.13 2.57
CA ILE A 256 6.81 -14.62 1.68
C ILE A 256 8.14 -14.35 2.41
N GLY A 257 8.18 -14.49 3.73
CA GLY A 257 9.40 -14.23 4.46
C GLY A 257 9.32 -14.63 5.93
N ARG A 258 10.39 -14.36 6.63
CA ARG A 258 10.52 -14.51 8.08
C ARG A 258 11.48 -13.47 8.63
N GLY A 259 11.38 -13.19 9.90
CA GLY A 259 12.27 -12.22 10.53
C GLY A 259 12.22 -12.27 12.05
N GLY A 260 12.81 -11.27 12.65
CA GLY A 260 12.87 -11.10 14.09
C GLY A 260 13.56 -9.79 14.45
N PHE A 261 14.02 -9.69 15.70
CA PHE A 261 14.68 -8.50 16.22
C PHE A 261 16.02 -8.85 16.85
N ALA A 262 17.05 -8.13 16.44
CA ALA A 262 18.39 -8.18 17.05
C ALA A 262 18.51 -7.17 18.21
N ALA A 263 19.55 -7.35 19.02
CA ALA A 263 19.90 -6.38 20.07
C ALA A 263 20.51 -5.08 19.51
N GLU A 264 21.07 -5.15 18.29
CA GLU A 264 21.61 -4.00 17.57
C GLU A 264 20.47 -3.21 16.92
N ASP A 265 20.62 -1.89 16.83
CA ASP A 265 19.58 -1.01 16.25
C ASP A 265 19.54 -1.04 14.72
N ALA A 266 20.56 -1.60 14.06
CA ALA A 266 20.63 -1.66 12.61
C ALA A 266 19.66 -2.73 12.05
N CYS A 267 18.84 -2.33 11.05
CA CYS A 267 18.02 -3.28 10.31
C CYS A 267 18.83 -4.04 9.27
N ASP A 268 18.57 -5.35 9.12
CA ASP A 268 19.19 -6.23 8.09
C ASP A 268 18.10 -6.90 7.26
N PHE A 269 17.74 -6.31 6.11
CA PHE A 269 16.73 -6.86 5.20
C PHE A 269 17.43 -7.58 4.04
N ARG A 270 17.30 -8.90 4.00
CA ARG A 270 17.86 -9.79 2.99
C ARG A 270 16.77 -10.20 2.01
N ILE A 271 17.10 -10.12 0.71
CA ILE A 271 16.20 -10.45 -0.39
C ILE A 271 16.73 -11.70 -1.09
N MET A 272 15.95 -12.76 -1.12
CA MET A 272 16.29 -14.00 -1.81
C MET A 272 15.60 -14.04 -3.18
N TYR A 273 16.37 -14.20 -4.25
CA TYR A 273 15.87 -14.29 -5.62
C TYR A 273 16.86 -15.00 -6.54
N GLY A 274 16.38 -15.94 -7.36
CA GLY A 274 17.23 -16.66 -8.34
C GLY A 274 18.42 -17.38 -7.71
N GLY A 275 18.28 -17.87 -6.49
CA GLY A 275 19.37 -18.50 -5.73
C GLY A 275 20.43 -17.55 -5.19
N LYS A 276 20.25 -16.23 -5.33
CA LYS A 276 21.09 -15.17 -4.77
C LYS A 276 20.50 -14.61 -3.49
N VAL A 277 21.35 -14.01 -2.66
CA VAL A 277 20.95 -13.24 -1.47
C VAL A 277 21.46 -11.80 -1.65
N GLY A 278 20.54 -10.87 -1.77
CA GLY A 278 20.81 -9.44 -1.81
C GLY A 278 20.44 -8.76 -0.49
N ARG A 279 20.71 -7.46 -0.39
CA ARG A 279 20.37 -6.65 0.79
C ARG A 279 19.73 -5.34 0.42
N MET A 280 18.69 -4.96 1.15
CA MET A 280 18.08 -3.63 1.06
C MET A 280 18.87 -2.67 1.95
N VAL A 281 19.85 -1.98 1.35
CA VAL A 281 20.74 -1.05 2.05
C VAL A 281 20.27 0.41 1.98
N SER A 282 19.37 0.72 1.07
CA SER A 282 18.80 2.07 0.87
C SER A 282 17.29 1.97 0.64
N PRO A 283 16.55 3.07 0.84
CA PRO A 283 15.15 3.16 0.42
C PRO A 283 14.98 2.89 -1.08
N PRO A 284 13.81 2.40 -1.53
CA PRO A 284 13.47 2.35 -2.95
C PRO A 284 13.43 3.76 -3.56
N PRO A 285 13.44 3.89 -4.90
CA PRO A 285 13.33 5.18 -5.57
C PRO A 285 12.04 5.92 -5.18
N ASP A 286 12.14 7.22 -4.97
CA ASP A 286 10.97 8.10 -4.81
C ASP A 286 10.36 8.39 -6.19
N TYR A 287 9.42 7.54 -6.63
CA TYR A 287 8.80 7.61 -7.95
C TYR A 287 8.02 8.90 -8.20
N ARG A 288 7.55 9.60 -7.16
CA ARG A 288 6.92 10.92 -7.30
C ARG A 288 7.92 12.04 -7.59
N ALA A 289 9.19 11.82 -7.25
CA ALA A 289 10.28 12.76 -7.56
C ALA A 289 10.94 12.54 -8.93
N ILE A 290 10.63 11.44 -9.60
CA ILE A 290 11.26 11.01 -10.86
C ILE A 290 10.25 11.11 -12.01
N PRO A 291 10.61 11.69 -13.17
CA PRO A 291 9.76 11.63 -14.36
C PRO A 291 9.45 10.17 -14.76
N ARG A 292 8.22 9.91 -15.20
CA ARG A 292 7.74 8.55 -15.54
C ARG A 292 8.64 7.81 -16.53
N GLU A 293 9.23 8.52 -17.48
CA GLU A 293 10.16 7.97 -18.49
C GLU A 293 11.42 7.39 -17.85
N GLY A 294 11.78 7.84 -16.64
CA GLY A 294 12.93 7.36 -15.87
C GLY A 294 12.64 6.17 -14.96
N TRP A 295 11.37 5.85 -14.70
CA TRP A 295 11.00 4.87 -13.68
C TRP A 295 11.62 3.50 -13.89
N LEU A 296 11.57 2.97 -15.11
CA LEU A 296 12.12 1.64 -15.40
C LEU A 296 13.64 1.60 -15.19
N ALA A 297 14.36 2.65 -15.57
CA ALA A 297 15.81 2.74 -15.39
C ALA A 297 16.20 2.78 -13.91
N GLU A 298 15.51 3.60 -13.11
CA GLU A 298 15.73 3.70 -11.66
C GLU A 298 15.37 2.40 -10.94
N THR A 299 14.28 1.74 -11.34
CA THR A 299 13.88 0.42 -10.84
C THR A 299 14.96 -0.61 -11.10
N ALA A 300 15.49 -0.66 -12.33
CA ALA A 300 16.56 -1.60 -12.73
C ALA A 300 17.86 -1.32 -11.96
N ALA A 301 18.22 -0.05 -11.81
CA ALA A 301 19.41 0.36 -11.06
C ALA A 301 19.29 -0.05 -9.58
N TYR A 302 18.15 0.22 -8.95
CA TYR A 302 17.89 -0.17 -7.57
C TYR A 302 17.91 -1.69 -7.39
N TRP A 303 17.20 -2.45 -8.25
CA TRP A 303 17.21 -3.91 -8.22
C TRP A 303 18.63 -4.48 -8.33
N THR A 304 19.45 -3.92 -9.24
CA THR A 304 20.85 -4.32 -9.39
C THR A 304 21.65 -4.03 -8.12
N SER A 305 21.41 -2.91 -7.45
CA SER A 305 22.13 -2.52 -6.23
C SER A 305 21.88 -3.46 -5.04
N LEU A 306 20.81 -4.21 -5.03
CA LEU A 306 20.50 -5.19 -3.98
C LEU A 306 21.53 -6.33 -3.94
N TRP A 307 22.22 -6.61 -5.07
CA TRP A 307 23.13 -7.75 -5.27
C TRP A 307 24.62 -7.36 -5.22
N ALA A 308 24.92 -6.08 -4.97
CA ALA A 308 26.29 -5.54 -4.99
C ALA A 308 27.11 -5.86 -3.70
#